data_06754fe6e5774850a63e8543ff8d943f
#
_entry.id   06754fe6e5774850a63e8543ff8d943f
#
_cell.length_a   1.000
_cell.length_b   1.000
_cell.length_c   1.000
_cell.angle_alpha   90.00
_cell.angle_beta   90.00
_cell.angle_gamma   90.00
#
_symmetry.space_group_name_H-M   'P 1'
#
loop_
_entity.id
_entity.type
_entity.pdbx_description
1 polymer ?
#
loop_
_entity_poly.entity_id
_entity_poly.type
_entity_poly.pdbx_seq_one_letter_code
_entity_poly.pdbx_strand_id
1 'polypeptide(L)'
;MNLNRYKEALFKPLIDENPITLQILGICSALAVTNNLTVTLVMCVALTSVCAFSNLFISLIRNHIPSSIRIIVQMTIIASLVIVVDELLKAYDYETSKKLSVFVGLIITNCIVMGRAEAFAMKEKPLLSFFDGLGNGLGYSVILIGVATIREFFGAGTLMGYEILPLVSNGGWYMANNLLLLPPSSFIIIGLFIWFIRSIRTNQIEEDDFEISNHSPSPDLSKRELNV
;
A
#
# COMPACT_ATOMS: atom_id res chain seq x y z
N MET A 1 -8.91 22.13 19.55
CA MET A 1 -8.44 20.84 18.98
C MET A 1 -9.48 20.42 17.96
N ASN A 2 -9.19 20.53 16.65
CA ASN A 2 -10.20 20.35 15.58
C ASN A 2 -10.44 18.85 15.33
N LEU A 3 -11.47 18.31 15.97
CA LEU A 3 -11.88 16.89 15.81
C LEU A 3 -12.12 16.50 14.33
N ASN A 4 -12.51 17.47 13.51
CA ASN A 4 -12.73 17.26 12.07
C ASN A 4 -11.45 16.88 11.31
N ARG A 5 -10.28 17.44 11.64
CA ARG A 5 -9.01 17.07 11.01
C ARG A 5 -8.59 15.63 11.29
N TYR A 6 -8.90 15.10 12.47
CA TYR A 6 -8.60 13.71 12.82
C TYR A 6 -9.52 12.74 12.06
N LYS A 7 -10.79 13.10 11.90
CA LYS A 7 -11.73 12.32 11.09
C LYS A 7 -11.33 12.33 9.62
N GLU A 8 -10.94 13.48 9.08
CA GLU A 8 -10.44 13.57 7.71
C GLU A 8 -9.19 12.72 7.50
N ALA A 9 -8.20 12.79 8.39
CA ALA A 9 -6.99 11.97 8.30
C ALA A 9 -7.26 10.46 8.34
N LEU A 10 -8.33 10.03 9.03
CA LEU A 10 -8.70 8.63 9.12
C LEU A 10 -9.55 8.15 7.93
N PHE A 11 -10.53 8.94 7.49
CA PHE A 11 -11.52 8.50 6.50
C PHE A 11 -11.15 8.85 5.06
N LYS A 12 -10.42 9.95 4.84
CA LYS A 12 -10.03 10.38 3.50
C LYS A 12 -9.17 9.34 2.75
N PRO A 13 -8.16 8.70 3.40
CA PRO A 13 -7.38 7.65 2.74
C PRO A 13 -8.15 6.35 2.48
N LEU A 14 -9.30 6.16 3.14
CA LEU A 14 -10.08 4.94 2.96
C LEU A 14 -10.72 4.87 1.57
N ILE A 15 -11.20 6.00 1.06
CA ILE A 15 -12.00 6.06 -0.18
C ILE A 15 -11.44 7.09 -1.16
N ASP A 16 -11.21 8.34 -0.72
CA ASP A 16 -10.90 9.45 -1.62
C ASP A 16 -9.42 9.53 -1.99
N GLU A 17 -8.52 9.30 -1.04
CA GLU A 17 -7.06 9.32 -1.24
C GLU A 17 -6.43 7.94 -0.93
N ASN A 18 -7.02 6.87 -1.47
CA ASN A 18 -6.53 5.53 -1.20
C ASN A 18 -5.10 5.35 -1.73
N PRO A 19 -4.17 4.79 -0.93
CA PRO A 19 -2.76 4.66 -1.29
C PRO A 19 -2.53 3.79 -2.52
N ILE A 20 -3.35 2.78 -2.78
CA ILE A 20 -3.20 1.93 -3.97
C ILE A 20 -3.82 2.57 -5.19
N THR A 21 -5.04 3.11 -5.09
CA THR A 21 -5.78 3.56 -6.27
C THR A 21 -5.37 4.92 -6.79
N LEU A 22 -5.00 5.84 -5.89
CA LEU A 22 -4.58 7.19 -6.27
C LEU A 22 -3.06 7.34 -6.29
N GLN A 23 -2.39 6.88 -5.23
CA GLN A 23 -0.93 7.09 -5.07
C GLN A 23 -0.10 5.96 -5.70
N ILE A 24 -0.73 4.84 -6.12
CA ILE A 24 -0.09 3.66 -6.73
C ILE A 24 1.04 3.10 -5.82
N LEU A 25 0.84 3.19 -4.49
CA LEU A 25 1.79 2.70 -3.50
C LEU A 25 1.41 1.31 -2.99
N GLY A 26 2.39 0.48 -2.64
CA GLY A 26 2.17 -0.82 -2.01
C GLY A 26 1.81 -1.97 -2.94
N ILE A 27 1.93 -1.80 -4.25
CA ILE A 27 1.66 -2.86 -5.23
C ILE A 27 2.59 -4.06 -5.02
N CYS A 28 3.85 -3.84 -4.66
CA CYS A 28 4.84 -4.89 -4.46
C CYS A 28 4.39 -5.93 -3.42
N SER A 29 3.91 -5.47 -2.27
CA SER A 29 3.38 -6.35 -1.23
C SER A 29 2.03 -6.97 -1.61
N ALA A 30 1.20 -6.23 -2.36
CA ALA A 30 -0.06 -6.75 -2.88
C ALA A 30 0.14 -7.95 -3.83
N LEU A 31 1.18 -7.94 -4.67
CA LEU A 31 1.50 -9.07 -5.54
C LEU A 31 1.91 -10.33 -4.77
N ALA A 32 2.72 -10.15 -3.74
CA ALA A 32 3.35 -11.26 -3.03
C ALA A 32 2.38 -11.94 -2.05
N VAL A 33 1.54 -11.17 -1.36
CA VAL A 33 0.77 -11.63 -0.18
C VAL A 33 -0.63 -12.13 -0.55
N THR A 34 -1.22 -11.66 -1.64
CA THR A 34 -2.64 -11.92 -1.98
C THR A 34 -2.97 -13.33 -2.48
N ASN A 35 -2.05 -14.28 -2.36
CA ASN A 35 -2.30 -15.68 -2.75
C ASN A 35 -3.18 -16.45 -1.77
N ASN A 36 -3.22 -16.02 -0.50
CA ASN A 36 -3.97 -16.65 0.57
C ASN A 36 -4.61 -15.60 1.46
N LEU A 37 -5.91 -15.68 1.65
CA LEU A 37 -6.68 -14.68 2.40
C LEU A 37 -6.28 -14.60 3.87
N THR A 38 -5.95 -15.74 4.51
CA THR A 38 -5.51 -15.77 5.91
C THR A 38 -4.21 -14.98 6.09
N VAL A 39 -3.22 -15.25 5.24
CA VAL A 39 -1.93 -14.53 5.26
C VAL A 39 -2.14 -13.04 4.96
N THR A 40 -3.01 -12.72 4.02
CA THR A 40 -3.36 -11.34 3.67
C THR A 40 -3.98 -10.59 4.85
N LEU A 41 -4.89 -11.21 5.60
CA LEU A 41 -5.52 -10.59 6.77
C LEU A 41 -4.49 -10.26 7.86
N VAL A 42 -3.61 -11.20 8.18
CA VAL A 42 -2.55 -10.97 9.17
C VAL A 42 -1.59 -9.87 8.70
N MET A 43 -1.25 -9.87 7.41
CA MET A 43 -0.40 -8.83 6.82
C MET A 43 -1.07 -7.44 6.89
N CYS A 44 -2.38 -7.34 6.66
CA CYS A 44 -3.13 -6.09 6.79
C CYS A 44 -3.06 -5.52 8.20
N VAL A 45 -3.24 -6.36 9.21
CA VAL A 45 -3.15 -5.93 10.62
C VAL A 45 -1.72 -5.51 10.97
N ALA A 46 -0.73 -6.32 10.58
CA ALA A 46 0.68 -6.03 10.83
C ALA A 46 1.11 -4.71 10.18
N LEU A 47 0.82 -4.52 8.89
CA LEU A 47 1.19 -3.31 8.14
C LEU A 47 0.49 -2.07 8.70
N THR A 48 -0.80 -2.15 9.01
CA THR A 48 -1.56 -1.03 9.58
C THR A 48 -0.97 -0.61 10.94
N SER A 49 -0.63 -1.58 11.80
CA SER A 49 0.00 -1.33 13.09
C SER A 49 1.38 -0.67 12.93
N VAL A 50 2.23 -1.24 12.06
CA VAL A 50 3.56 -0.68 11.79
C VAL A 50 3.46 0.72 11.21
N CYS A 51 2.55 0.98 10.25
CA CYS A 51 2.37 2.28 9.64
C CYS A 51 1.94 3.34 10.67
N ALA A 52 0.98 3.01 11.53
CA ALA A 52 0.49 3.93 12.56
C ALA A 52 1.58 4.28 13.59
N PHE A 53 2.27 3.28 14.14
CA PHE A 53 3.31 3.50 15.15
C PHE A 53 4.57 4.12 14.55
N SER A 54 4.99 3.73 13.35
CA SER A 54 6.15 4.35 12.70
C SER A 54 5.92 5.83 12.44
N ASN A 55 4.75 6.23 11.94
CA ASN A 55 4.38 7.62 11.74
C ASN A 55 4.37 8.40 13.06
N LEU A 56 3.90 7.78 14.14
CA LEU A 56 3.93 8.39 15.48
C LEU A 56 5.37 8.65 15.94
N PHE A 57 6.23 7.64 15.91
CA PHE A 57 7.62 7.76 16.39
C PHE A 57 8.44 8.69 15.51
N ILE A 58 8.31 8.62 14.20
CA ILE A 58 9.02 9.50 13.26
C ILE A 58 8.60 10.95 13.50
N SER A 59 7.31 11.23 13.66
CA SER A 59 6.83 12.58 13.94
C SER A 59 7.30 13.10 15.30
N LEU A 60 7.51 12.24 16.30
CA LEU A 60 8.03 12.62 17.62
C LEU A 60 9.50 13.05 17.53
N ILE A 61 10.30 12.33 16.74
CA ILE A 61 11.76 12.53 16.65
C ILE A 61 12.14 13.54 15.55
N ARG A 62 11.21 13.92 14.65
CA ARG A 62 11.47 14.70 13.44
C ARG A 62 12.34 15.94 13.63
N ASN A 63 12.22 16.61 14.79
CA ASN A 63 12.97 17.86 15.07
C ASN A 63 14.46 17.62 15.34
N HIS A 64 14.87 16.38 15.59
CA HIS A 64 16.25 16.00 15.91
C HIS A 64 16.97 15.35 14.74
N ILE A 65 16.27 15.07 13.64
CA ILE A 65 16.81 14.36 12.48
C ILE A 65 17.35 15.35 11.46
N PRO A 66 18.68 15.36 11.17
CA PRO A 66 19.23 16.17 10.08
C PRO A 66 18.82 15.61 8.73
N SER A 67 18.66 16.48 7.73
CA SER A 67 18.15 16.15 6.41
C SER A 67 18.98 15.06 5.68
N SER A 68 20.28 15.01 5.90
CA SER A 68 21.20 14.07 5.24
C SER A 68 20.99 12.60 5.61
N ILE A 69 20.55 12.31 6.84
CA ILE A 69 20.39 10.92 7.33
C ILE A 69 18.92 10.53 7.57
N ARG A 70 18.01 11.38 7.16
CA ARG A 70 16.58 11.23 7.44
C ARG A 70 16.01 9.87 7.03
N ILE A 71 16.27 9.42 5.81
CA ILE A 71 15.78 8.14 5.29
C ILE A 71 16.32 6.96 6.09
N ILE A 72 17.59 7.01 6.49
CA ILE A 72 18.24 5.93 7.27
C ILE A 72 17.55 5.80 8.64
N VAL A 73 17.29 6.93 9.30
CA VAL A 73 16.61 6.92 10.62
C VAL A 73 15.18 6.40 10.50
N GLN A 74 14.44 6.83 9.48
CA GLN A 74 13.08 6.33 9.22
C GLN A 74 13.08 4.81 9.01
N MET A 75 13.96 4.30 8.14
CA MET A 75 14.09 2.87 7.87
C MET A 75 14.45 2.07 9.12
N THR A 76 15.33 2.60 9.98
CA THR A 76 15.73 1.95 11.23
C THR A 76 14.55 1.84 12.20
N ILE A 77 13.75 2.89 12.34
CA ILE A 77 12.54 2.90 13.19
C ILE A 77 11.52 1.89 12.66
N ILE A 78 11.25 1.90 11.35
CA ILE A 78 10.32 0.97 10.72
C ILE A 78 10.80 -0.47 10.92
N ALA A 79 12.06 -0.77 10.66
CA ALA A 79 12.64 -2.10 10.83
C ALA A 79 12.53 -2.60 12.28
N SER A 80 12.82 -1.75 13.26
CA SER A 80 12.70 -2.10 14.69
C SER A 80 11.25 -2.45 15.06
N LEU A 81 10.28 -1.68 14.58
CA LEU A 81 8.85 -1.96 14.83
C LEU A 81 8.40 -3.25 14.15
N VAL A 82 8.86 -3.51 12.93
CA VAL A 82 8.52 -4.73 12.20
C VAL A 82 9.07 -5.97 12.91
N ILE A 83 10.28 -5.91 13.46
CA ILE A 83 10.86 -7.00 14.26
C ILE A 83 10.00 -7.26 15.51
N VAL A 84 9.55 -6.21 16.20
CA VAL A 84 8.67 -6.36 17.37
C VAL A 84 7.36 -7.05 16.99
N VAL A 85 6.75 -6.64 15.87
CA VAL A 85 5.51 -7.26 15.37
C VAL A 85 5.74 -8.72 14.97
N ASP A 86 6.87 -9.04 14.34
CA ASP A 86 7.22 -10.42 13.95
C ASP A 86 7.39 -11.32 15.19
N GLU A 87 8.07 -10.85 16.23
CA GLU A 87 8.22 -11.60 17.48
C GLU A 87 6.88 -11.80 18.21
N LEU A 88 5.99 -10.80 18.18
CA LEU A 88 4.63 -10.93 18.71
C LEU A 88 3.83 -11.99 17.92
N LEU A 89 3.91 -11.97 16.60
CA LEU A 89 3.24 -12.97 15.76
C LEU A 89 3.76 -14.38 16.00
N LYS A 90 5.06 -14.56 16.18
CA LYS A 90 5.67 -15.85 16.55
C LYS A 90 5.17 -16.38 17.88
N ALA A 91 4.88 -15.50 18.83
CA ALA A 91 4.37 -15.88 20.13
C ALA A 91 2.91 -16.36 20.11
N TYR A 92 2.08 -15.85 19.17
CA TYR A 92 0.65 -16.18 19.10
C TYR A 92 0.35 -17.32 18.11
N ASP A 93 0.98 -17.33 16.95
CA ASP A 93 0.72 -18.32 15.89
C ASP A 93 2.00 -18.60 15.09
N TYR A 94 2.71 -19.64 15.49
CA TYR A 94 3.98 -20.04 14.89
C TYR A 94 3.84 -20.49 13.43
N GLU A 95 2.74 -21.18 13.08
CA GLU A 95 2.53 -21.70 11.72
C GLU A 95 2.28 -20.54 10.72
N THR A 96 1.46 -19.58 11.10
CA THR A 96 1.21 -18.38 10.28
C THR A 96 2.44 -17.49 10.21
N SER A 97 3.18 -17.36 11.30
CA SER A 97 4.43 -16.59 11.34
C SER A 97 5.49 -17.17 10.40
N LYS A 98 5.63 -18.49 10.32
CA LYS A 98 6.57 -19.13 9.40
C LYS A 98 6.27 -18.82 7.93
N LYS A 99 5.00 -18.74 7.56
CA LYS A 99 4.58 -18.31 6.23
C LYS A 99 4.82 -16.81 6.01
N LEU A 100 4.64 -16.01 7.05
CA LEU A 100 4.80 -14.55 7.01
C LEU A 100 6.25 -14.10 7.09
N SER A 101 7.18 -14.88 7.65
CA SER A 101 8.58 -14.47 7.85
C SER A 101 9.26 -14.01 6.55
N VAL A 102 8.88 -14.59 5.41
CA VAL A 102 9.33 -14.16 4.09
C VAL A 102 8.78 -12.78 3.72
N PHE A 103 7.58 -12.43 4.20
CA PHE A 103 6.89 -11.19 3.86
C PHE A 103 7.19 -10.05 4.84
N VAL A 104 7.76 -10.34 6.00
CA VAL A 104 8.19 -9.34 7.00
C VAL A 104 9.15 -8.33 6.38
N GLY A 105 10.10 -8.78 5.55
CA GLY A 105 10.97 -7.90 4.78
C GLY A 105 10.24 -6.94 3.85
N LEU A 106 9.08 -7.35 3.31
CA LEU A 106 8.26 -6.51 2.44
C LEU A 106 7.52 -5.41 3.20
N ILE A 107 7.32 -5.55 4.51
CA ILE A 107 6.75 -4.47 5.34
C ILE A 107 7.78 -3.38 5.54
N ILE A 108 9.05 -3.73 5.78
CA ILE A 108 10.14 -2.77 5.99
C ILE A 108 10.35 -1.89 4.74
N THR A 109 10.36 -2.51 3.56
CA THR A 109 10.56 -1.83 2.28
C THR A 109 9.26 -1.34 1.63
N ASN A 110 8.15 -1.37 2.36
CA ASN A 110 6.85 -0.99 1.81
C ASN A 110 6.78 0.51 1.54
N CYS A 111 6.49 0.84 0.28
CA CYS A 111 6.42 2.23 -0.15
C CYS A 111 5.30 3.04 0.51
N ILE A 112 4.24 2.39 1.03
CA ILE A 112 3.19 3.09 1.80
C ILE A 112 3.76 3.60 3.12
N VAL A 113 4.41 2.73 3.90
CA VAL A 113 4.95 3.07 5.22
C VAL A 113 5.98 4.18 5.07
N MET A 114 6.93 4.02 4.15
CA MET A 114 7.97 5.01 3.88
C MET A 114 7.40 6.30 3.28
N GLY A 115 6.47 6.20 2.34
CA GLY A 115 5.84 7.34 1.69
C GLY A 115 5.05 8.20 2.68
N ARG A 116 4.29 7.61 3.59
CA ARG A 116 3.55 8.35 4.63
C ARG A 116 4.47 8.91 5.72
N ALA A 117 5.54 8.19 6.08
CA ALA A 117 6.56 8.69 6.98
C ALA A 117 7.17 10.00 6.46
N GLU A 118 7.52 10.05 5.19
CA GLU A 118 8.14 11.22 4.56
C GLU A 118 7.14 12.32 4.23
N ALA A 119 6.00 11.98 3.64
CA ALA A 119 5.02 12.96 3.17
C ALA A 119 4.25 13.64 4.30
N PHE A 120 3.93 12.89 5.36
CA PHE A 120 3.04 13.35 6.41
C PHE A 120 3.70 13.41 7.80
N ALA A 121 4.33 12.34 8.27
CA ALA A 121 4.85 12.27 9.64
C ALA A 121 5.97 13.29 9.90
N MET A 122 6.77 13.62 8.90
CA MET A 122 7.81 14.65 9.00
C MET A 122 7.26 16.09 9.08
N LYS A 123 6.00 16.31 8.70
CA LYS A 123 5.41 17.66 8.62
C LYS A 123 4.39 17.95 9.71
N GLU A 124 3.62 16.95 10.11
CA GLU A 124 2.46 17.10 10.99
C GLU A 124 2.75 16.63 12.42
N LYS A 125 1.82 16.92 13.35
CA LYS A 125 1.91 16.56 14.77
C LYS A 125 1.81 15.04 14.98
N PRO A 126 2.46 14.46 16.03
CA PRO A 126 2.52 13.01 16.23
C PRO A 126 1.16 12.32 16.29
N LEU A 127 0.20 12.92 17.00
CA LEU A 127 -1.14 12.33 17.13
C LEU A 127 -1.89 12.29 15.79
N LEU A 128 -1.77 13.34 14.98
CA LEU A 128 -2.40 13.39 13.67
C LEU A 128 -1.74 12.40 12.69
N SER A 129 -0.41 12.26 12.78
CA SER A 129 0.36 11.29 12.00
C SER A 129 0.00 9.84 12.34
N PHE A 130 -0.34 9.55 13.59
CA PHE A 130 -0.84 8.23 13.99
C PHE A 130 -2.16 7.90 13.30
N PHE A 131 -3.13 8.82 13.31
CA PHE A 131 -4.43 8.62 12.66
C PHE A 131 -4.31 8.54 11.14
N ASP A 132 -3.40 9.29 10.54
CA ASP A 132 -3.10 9.19 9.12
C ASP A 132 -2.52 7.81 8.76
N GLY A 133 -1.58 7.30 9.56
CA GLY A 133 -1.03 5.96 9.38
C GLY A 133 -2.08 4.86 9.49
N LEU A 134 -3.02 4.97 10.45
CA LEU A 134 -4.16 4.06 10.57
C LEU A 134 -5.07 4.15 9.34
N GLY A 135 -5.44 5.35 8.90
CA GLY A 135 -6.32 5.56 7.76
C GLY A 135 -5.74 4.98 6.46
N ASN A 136 -4.47 5.24 6.19
CA ASN A 136 -3.78 4.70 5.00
C ASN A 136 -3.58 3.18 5.09
N GLY A 137 -3.26 2.64 6.26
CA GLY A 137 -3.17 1.19 6.47
C GLY A 137 -4.50 0.48 6.26
N LEU A 138 -5.60 1.04 6.74
CA LEU A 138 -6.95 0.51 6.52
C LEU A 138 -7.36 0.62 5.05
N GLY A 139 -7.11 1.75 4.40
CA GLY A 139 -7.39 1.95 2.97
C GLY A 139 -6.66 0.92 2.09
N TYR A 140 -5.38 0.67 2.40
CA TYR A 140 -4.61 -0.40 1.78
C TYR A 140 -5.22 -1.78 2.01
N SER A 141 -5.61 -2.07 3.26
CA SER A 141 -6.16 -3.37 3.65
C SER A 141 -7.45 -3.72 2.90
N VAL A 142 -8.33 -2.74 2.67
CA VAL A 142 -9.58 -2.94 1.93
C VAL A 142 -9.30 -3.45 0.51
N ILE A 143 -8.38 -2.82 -0.21
CA ILE A 143 -8.03 -3.23 -1.57
C ILE A 143 -7.34 -4.60 -1.56
N LEU A 144 -6.42 -4.83 -0.60
CA LEU A 144 -5.71 -6.10 -0.49
C LEU A 144 -6.66 -7.29 -0.28
N ILE A 145 -7.61 -7.14 0.64
CA ILE A 145 -8.62 -8.17 0.92
C ILE A 145 -9.49 -8.40 -0.32
N GLY A 146 -9.88 -7.35 -1.03
CA GLY A 146 -10.63 -7.48 -2.28
C GLY A 146 -9.87 -8.28 -3.34
N VAL A 147 -8.61 -7.95 -3.58
CA VAL A 147 -7.75 -8.67 -4.53
C VAL A 147 -7.51 -10.13 -4.10
N ALA A 148 -7.20 -10.35 -2.81
CA ALA A 148 -6.97 -11.69 -2.27
C ALA A 148 -8.21 -12.58 -2.39
N THR A 149 -9.39 -12.03 -2.08
CA THR A 149 -10.66 -12.76 -2.20
C THR A 149 -10.91 -13.21 -3.64
N ILE A 150 -10.71 -12.33 -4.62
CA ILE A 150 -10.88 -12.68 -6.04
C ILE A 150 -9.86 -13.74 -6.45
N ARG A 151 -8.61 -13.59 -6.07
CA ARG A 151 -7.54 -14.53 -6.43
C ARG A 151 -7.74 -15.91 -5.81
N GLU A 152 -8.09 -16.00 -4.53
CA GLU A 152 -8.31 -17.27 -3.85
C GLU A 152 -9.58 -17.93 -4.36
N PHE A 153 -10.67 -17.17 -4.56
CA PHE A 153 -11.93 -17.70 -5.05
C PHE A 153 -11.84 -18.27 -6.47
N PHE A 154 -11.30 -17.48 -7.42
CA PHE A 154 -11.19 -17.92 -8.82
C PHE A 154 -9.91 -18.70 -9.11
N GLY A 155 -8.86 -18.60 -8.31
CA GLY A 155 -7.62 -19.33 -8.49
C GLY A 155 -7.66 -20.74 -7.92
N ALA A 156 -7.96 -20.84 -6.62
CA ALA A 156 -7.96 -22.10 -5.89
C ALA A 156 -9.37 -22.71 -5.70
N GLY A 157 -10.44 -21.91 -5.85
CA GLY A 157 -11.82 -22.35 -5.53
C GLY A 157 -12.07 -22.52 -4.04
N THR A 158 -11.14 -22.02 -3.20
CA THR A 158 -11.21 -22.05 -1.74
C THR A 158 -11.37 -20.64 -1.19
N LEU A 159 -11.86 -20.51 0.04
CA LEU A 159 -11.88 -19.25 0.78
C LEU A 159 -11.51 -19.56 2.25
N MET A 160 -10.43 -18.97 2.73
CA MET A 160 -9.89 -19.25 4.08
C MET A 160 -9.64 -20.75 4.35
N GLY A 161 -9.28 -21.53 3.31
CA GLY A 161 -9.04 -22.96 3.44
C GLY A 161 -10.29 -23.85 3.35
N TYR A 162 -11.50 -23.28 3.21
CA TYR A 162 -12.72 -24.05 2.95
C TYR A 162 -12.96 -24.15 1.46
N GLU A 163 -13.19 -25.36 0.96
CA GLU A 163 -13.57 -25.61 -0.45
C GLU A 163 -14.99 -25.12 -0.69
N ILE A 164 -15.15 -24.03 -1.46
CA ILE A 164 -16.47 -23.50 -1.86
C ILE A 164 -16.86 -24.04 -3.21
N LEU A 165 -15.89 -24.13 -4.14
CA LEU A 165 -16.11 -24.68 -5.46
C LEU A 165 -15.54 -26.09 -5.51
N PRO A 166 -16.38 -27.15 -5.73
CA PRO A 166 -15.90 -28.50 -5.81
C PRO A 166 -14.95 -28.65 -7.02
N LEU A 167 -13.67 -28.93 -6.74
CA LEU A 167 -12.66 -29.14 -7.76
C LEU A 167 -12.88 -30.44 -8.51
N VAL A 168 -12.46 -30.47 -9.76
CA VAL A 168 -12.49 -31.70 -10.60
C VAL A 168 -11.69 -32.85 -9.96
N SER A 169 -10.63 -32.56 -9.19
CA SER A 169 -9.87 -33.55 -8.42
C SER A 169 -10.71 -34.30 -7.36
N ASN A 170 -11.75 -33.64 -6.84
CA ASN A 170 -12.67 -34.17 -5.83
C ASN A 170 -14.06 -34.54 -6.42
N GLY A 171 -14.14 -34.72 -7.76
CA GLY A 171 -15.39 -35.07 -8.45
C GLY A 171 -16.31 -33.88 -8.77
N GLY A 172 -15.81 -32.64 -8.66
CA GLY A 172 -16.54 -31.45 -9.01
C GLY A 172 -16.40 -31.05 -10.49
N TRP A 173 -16.94 -29.89 -10.83
CA TRP A 173 -16.95 -29.33 -12.20
C TRP A 173 -15.97 -28.17 -12.40
N TYR A 174 -15.33 -27.66 -11.33
CA TYR A 174 -14.43 -26.51 -11.39
C TYR A 174 -12.98 -26.93 -11.57
N MET A 175 -12.33 -26.40 -12.61
CA MET A 175 -10.88 -26.52 -12.80
C MET A 175 -10.19 -25.32 -12.17
N ALA A 176 -9.29 -25.57 -11.20
CA ALA A 176 -8.48 -24.53 -10.59
C ALA A 176 -7.68 -23.76 -11.66
N ASN A 177 -7.82 -22.44 -11.68
CA ASN A 177 -7.09 -21.60 -12.62
C ASN A 177 -5.77 -21.13 -11.98
N ASN A 178 -4.73 -21.95 -12.11
CA ASN A 178 -3.40 -21.65 -11.55
C ASN A 178 -2.79 -20.35 -12.09
N LEU A 179 -3.25 -19.84 -13.24
CA LEU A 179 -2.80 -18.57 -13.78
C LEU A 179 -3.14 -17.40 -12.84
N LEU A 180 -4.31 -17.45 -12.18
CA LEU A 180 -4.74 -16.43 -11.24
C LEU A 180 -3.95 -16.44 -9.92
N LEU A 181 -3.31 -17.55 -9.57
CA LEU A 181 -2.43 -17.64 -8.40
C LEU A 181 -1.03 -17.09 -8.67
N LEU A 182 -0.64 -16.91 -9.93
CA LEU A 182 0.66 -16.33 -10.30
C LEU A 182 0.70 -14.81 -10.00
N PRO A 183 1.87 -14.27 -9.62
CA PRO A 183 2.02 -12.84 -9.33
C PRO A 183 1.55 -11.89 -10.44
N PRO A 184 1.75 -12.18 -11.75
CA PRO A 184 1.28 -11.29 -12.82
C PRO A 184 -0.24 -11.04 -12.83
N SER A 185 -1.04 -12.00 -12.36
CA SER A 185 -2.49 -11.83 -12.30
C SER A 185 -2.93 -10.72 -11.36
N SER A 186 -2.16 -10.47 -10.30
CA SER A 186 -2.45 -9.39 -9.37
C SER A 186 -2.38 -8.02 -10.03
N PHE A 187 -1.44 -7.81 -10.95
CA PHE A 187 -1.36 -6.55 -11.71
C PHE A 187 -2.63 -6.31 -12.51
N ILE A 188 -3.13 -7.35 -13.18
CA ILE A 188 -4.35 -7.25 -13.98
C ILE A 188 -5.55 -6.94 -13.09
N ILE A 189 -5.67 -7.64 -11.95
CA ILE A 189 -6.78 -7.45 -11.02
C ILE A 189 -6.71 -6.04 -10.38
N ILE A 190 -5.54 -5.61 -9.90
CA ILE A 190 -5.35 -4.28 -9.34
C ILE A 190 -5.62 -3.21 -10.39
N GLY A 191 -5.12 -3.38 -11.63
CA GLY A 191 -5.39 -2.47 -12.73
C GLY A 191 -6.89 -2.35 -13.04
N LEU A 192 -7.62 -3.47 -13.04
CA LEU A 192 -9.08 -3.47 -13.19
C LEU A 192 -9.79 -2.77 -12.02
N PHE A 193 -9.31 -2.96 -10.78
CA PHE A 193 -9.83 -2.25 -9.61
C PHE A 193 -9.64 -0.75 -9.72
N ILE A 194 -8.44 -0.31 -10.09
CA ILE A 194 -8.11 1.11 -10.28
C ILE A 194 -8.99 1.68 -11.40
N TRP A 195 -9.09 0.99 -12.52
CA TRP A 195 -9.92 1.41 -13.65
C TRP A 195 -11.39 1.53 -13.23
N PHE A 196 -11.93 0.55 -12.51
CA PHE A 196 -13.32 0.54 -12.05
C PHE A 196 -13.59 1.71 -11.08
N ILE A 197 -12.71 1.94 -10.11
CA ILE A 197 -12.87 3.03 -9.13
C ILE A 197 -12.77 4.40 -9.83
N ARG A 198 -11.79 4.59 -10.74
CA ARG A 198 -11.63 5.83 -11.50
C ARG A 198 -12.79 6.06 -12.49
N SER A 199 -13.38 5.00 -13.04
CA SER A 199 -14.57 5.10 -13.90
C SER A 199 -15.82 5.59 -13.15
N ILE A 200 -15.94 5.20 -11.86
CA ILE A 200 -17.04 5.69 -11.00
C ILE A 200 -16.76 7.11 -10.49
N ARG A 201 -15.48 7.44 -10.21
CA ARG A 201 -15.05 8.73 -9.66
C ARG A 201 -14.22 9.50 -10.67
N THR A 202 -14.87 10.26 -11.50
CA THR A 202 -14.27 11.12 -12.56
C THR A 202 -13.32 12.19 -11.97
N ASN A 203 -13.49 12.58 -10.70
CA ASN A 203 -12.62 13.56 -10.02
C ASN A 203 -11.20 13.04 -9.72
N GLN A 204 -10.93 11.75 -9.94
CA GLN A 204 -9.60 11.12 -9.74
C GLN A 204 -8.88 10.88 -11.07
N ILE A 205 -9.44 11.34 -12.18
CA ILE A 205 -8.78 11.29 -13.49
C ILE A 205 -7.76 12.43 -13.50
N GLU A 206 -6.49 12.08 -13.66
CA GLU A 206 -5.42 13.06 -13.90
C GLU A 206 -5.70 13.75 -15.24
N GLU A 207 -5.61 15.08 -15.28
CA GLU A 207 -5.62 15.83 -16.54
C GLU A 207 -4.41 15.37 -17.37
N ASP A 208 -4.62 15.23 -18.69
CA ASP A 208 -3.55 14.81 -19.60
C ASP A 208 -2.41 15.84 -19.57
N ASP A 209 -1.34 15.56 -18.83
CA ASP A 209 -0.11 16.35 -18.80
C ASP A 209 0.63 16.37 -20.15
N PHE A 210 0.16 15.65 -21.15
CA PHE A 210 0.63 15.67 -22.53
C PHE A 210 -0.23 16.54 -23.43
N GLU A 211 -0.43 17.80 -23.11
CA GLU A 211 -0.51 18.78 -24.18
C GLU A 211 0.89 18.83 -24.82
N ILE A 212 1.01 18.27 -26.00
CA ILE A 212 2.12 18.59 -26.90
C ILE A 212 2.03 20.11 -27.06
N SER A 213 2.74 20.84 -26.19
CA SER A 213 2.97 22.25 -26.43
C SER A 213 3.67 22.29 -27.77
N ASN A 214 2.96 22.71 -28.80
CA ASN A 214 3.56 23.23 -30.01
C ASN A 214 4.44 24.41 -29.57
N HIS A 215 5.61 24.09 -29.04
CA HIS A 215 6.65 25.04 -28.77
C HIS A 215 7.12 25.53 -30.13
N SER A 216 6.39 26.48 -30.67
CA SER A 216 7.02 27.38 -31.63
C SER A 216 8.23 27.96 -30.92
N PRO A 217 9.46 27.81 -31.47
CA PRO A 217 10.66 28.32 -30.82
C PRO A 217 10.45 29.80 -30.55
N SER A 218 10.50 30.17 -29.26
CA SER A 218 10.39 31.56 -28.85
C SER A 218 11.49 32.36 -29.55
N PRO A 219 11.19 33.52 -30.20
CA PRO A 219 12.15 34.30 -30.96
C PRO A 219 13.27 34.95 -30.12
N ASP A 220 13.37 34.65 -28.82
CA ASP A 220 14.23 35.37 -27.88
C ASP A 220 15.61 34.75 -27.64
N LEU A 221 15.92 33.58 -28.20
CA LEU A 221 17.28 33.00 -28.13
C LEU A 221 18.24 33.53 -29.17
N SER A 222 17.73 34.15 -30.28
CA SER A 222 18.57 34.73 -31.31
C SER A 222 19.21 36.10 -30.93
N LYS A 223 18.77 36.72 -29.88
CA LYS A 223 19.27 38.04 -29.40
C LYS A 223 20.38 37.95 -28.35
N ARG A 224 20.66 36.77 -27.79
CA ARG A 224 21.72 36.60 -26.78
C ARG A 224 23.10 36.28 -27.34
N GLU A 225 23.18 35.82 -28.60
CA GLU A 225 24.49 35.47 -29.22
C GLU A 225 25.13 36.62 -30.03
N LEU A 226 24.52 37.80 -30.09
CA LEU A 226 25.06 38.92 -30.85
C LEU A 226 25.71 40.00 -29.96
N ASN A 227 25.94 39.77 -28.69
CA ASN A 227 26.64 40.68 -27.78
C ASN A 227 27.74 39.95 -26.97
N VAL A 228 28.65 39.30 -27.69
CA VAL A 228 30.00 38.98 -27.19
C VAL A 228 31.02 39.49 -28.19
#